data_9a879102a511cb8b6f34c07d66959d63
#
_entry.id   9a879102a511cb8b6f34c07d66959d63
#
_cell.length_a   1.000
_cell.length_b   1.000
_cell.length_c   1.000
_cell.angle_alpha   90.00
_cell.angle_beta   90.00
_cell.angle_gamma   90.00
#
_symmetry.space_group_name_H-M   'P 1'
#
loop_
_entity.id
_entity.type
_entity.pdbx_description
1 polymer ?
#
loop_
_entity_poly.entity_id
_entity_poly.type
_entity_poly.pdbx_seq_one_letter_code
_entity_poly.pdbx_strand_id
1 'polypeptide(L)'
;MRVSASVPARINIIGEHTDNFDGLTLTFSSQQRLVLTATTSESGSSGDPTVLSLWEAAGGWSADLDVETEIPIGAGLSSSAALCVAIVMCSQSLTDPMKISTEAQRIEHQVLRSNCGLMDQISITHYTEGLATLLDFSKMSVEAFRMPDDWRFKLVDTGIRRSLSDTNYSDPVTTIAARRQHAKEESDRVRAALSSDSRELGAILNESHQSISQNICASTPEIDTLVKELQSTSGVLGARLMGGGFGGMILALVEAEDALPGKLLIPSGPAFIQKKL
;
A
#
# COMPACT_ATOMS: atom_id res chain seq x y z
N MET A 1 -9.38 -26.33 14.97
CA MET A 1 -9.91 -25.25 14.10
C MET A 1 -8.78 -24.78 13.19
N ARG A 2 -9.04 -24.54 11.91
CA ARG A 2 -8.07 -23.93 10.99
C ARG A 2 -8.72 -22.74 10.29
N VAL A 3 -8.05 -21.61 10.31
CA VAL A 3 -8.50 -20.35 9.70
C VAL A 3 -7.40 -19.82 8.81
N SER A 4 -7.72 -19.38 7.60
CA SER A 4 -6.76 -18.73 6.72
C SER A 4 -7.33 -17.40 6.22
N ALA A 5 -6.52 -16.35 6.22
CA ALA A 5 -6.82 -15.07 5.60
C ALA A 5 -5.91 -14.87 4.38
N SER A 6 -6.50 -14.46 3.27
CA SER A 6 -5.76 -14.07 2.06
C SER A 6 -5.93 -12.57 1.84
N VAL A 7 -4.82 -11.84 1.81
CA VAL A 7 -4.79 -10.38 1.83
C VAL A 7 -3.94 -9.87 0.66
N PRO A 8 -4.46 -8.97 -0.20
CA PRO A 8 -3.72 -8.45 -1.34
C PRO A 8 -2.69 -7.39 -0.94
N ALA A 9 -1.69 -7.18 -1.81
CA ALA A 9 -0.88 -5.98 -1.77
C ALA A 9 -1.69 -4.75 -2.21
N ARG A 10 -1.30 -3.58 -1.74
CA ARG A 10 -1.84 -2.29 -2.17
C ARG A 10 -0.96 -1.65 -3.23
N ILE A 11 -1.56 -1.21 -4.31
CA ILE A 11 -0.98 -0.30 -5.29
C ILE A 11 -1.58 1.07 -5.07
N ASN A 12 -0.75 2.06 -4.76
CA ASN A 12 -1.19 3.44 -4.67
C ASN A 12 -0.93 4.14 -6.01
N ILE A 13 -2.00 4.47 -6.73
CA ILE A 13 -1.91 5.19 -8.00
C ILE A 13 -1.37 6.60 -7.73
N ILE A 14 -2.01 7.31 -6.77
CA ILE A 14 -1.69 8.68 -6.40
C ILE A 14 -2.29 9.01 -5.03
N GLY A 15 -1.70 9.95 -4.29
CA GLY A 15 -2.15 10.35 -2.96
C GLY A 15 -1.24 9.86 -1.85
N GLU A 16 0.08 9.76 -2.08
CA GLU A 16 1.04 9.40 -1.03
C GLU A 16 1.14 10.51 0.04
N HIS A 17 1.34 10.09 1.30
CA HIS A 17 1.53 10.98 2.47
C HIS A 17 0.37 11.94 2.74
N THR A 18 -0.85 11.61 2.30
CA THR A 18 -2.04 12.46 2.46
C THR A 18 -2.90 12.10 3.67
N ASP A 19 -2.84 10.85 4.12
CA ASP A 19 -3.72 10.25 5.13
C ASP A 19 -3.61 10.90 6.52
N ASN A 20 -2.44 11.41 6.90
CA ASN A 20 -2.24 12.15 8.15
C ASN A 20 -2.62 13.65 8.06
N PHE A 21 -3.13 14.10 6.90
CA PHE A 21 -3.46 15.51 6.64
C PHE A 21 -4.82 15.67 5.97
N ASP A 22 -5.76 14.77 6.26
CA ASP A 22 -7.14 14.79 5.76
C ASP A 22 -7.24 14.82 4.23
N GLY A 23 -6.28 14.22 3.53
CA GLY A 23 -6.18 14.25 2.07
C GLY A 23 -6.91 13.12 1.37
N LEU A 24 -6.69 13.04 0.06
CA LEU A 24 -7.27 12.04 -0.84
C LEU A 24 -6.20 11.05 -1.31
N THR A 25 -6.64 9.81 -1.55
CA THR A 25 -5.78 8.77 -2.13
C THR A 25 -6.59 7.90 -3.09
N LEU A 26 -5.97 7.46 -4.19
CA LEU A 26 -6.54 6.53 -5.15
C LEU A 26 -5.67 5.27 -5.23
N THR A 27 -6.24 4.12 -4.85
CA THR A 27 -5.50 2.86 -4.73
C THR A 27 -6.24 1.72 -5.42
N PHE A 28 -5.53 0.61 -5.70
CA PHE A 28 -6.17 -0.67 -6.02
C PHE A 28 -5.38 -1.86 -5.46
N SER A 29 -6.04 -3.01 -5.34
CA SER A 29 -5.42 -4.26 -4.89
C SER A 29 -4.63 -4.92 -6.01
N SER A 30 -3.43 -5.42 -5.69
CA SER A 30 -2.62 -6.25 -6.59
C SER A 30 -3.06 -7.72 -6.55
N GLN A 31 -2.64 -8.48 -7.57
CA GLN A 31 -2.78 -9.95 -7.59
C GLN A 31 -1.84 -10.64 -6.60
N GLN A 32 -0.73 -9.99 -6.21
CA GLN A 32 0.20 -10.49 -5.20
C GLN A 32 -0.48 -10.49 -3.84
N ARG A 33 -0.42 -11.62 -3.16
CA ARG A 33 -1.13 -11.79 -1.88
C ARG A 33 -0.22 -12.35 -0.80
N LEU A 34 -0.61 -12.08 0.43
CA LEU A 34 -0.14 -12.73 1.63
C LEU A 34 -1.25 -13.66 2.14
N VAL A 35 -0.89 -14.86 2.54
CA VAL A 35 -1.79 -15.83 3.18
C VAL A 35 -1.25 -16.14 4.57
N LEU A 36 -2.05 -15.85 5.60
CA LEU A 36 -1.81 -16.33 6.97
C LEU A 36 -2.73 -17.50 7.25
N THR A 37 -2.18 -18.60 7.73
CA THR A 37 -2.91 -19.76 8.23
C THR A 37 -2.66 -19.93 9.72
N ALA A 38 -3.72 -19.97 10.51
CA ALA A 38 -3.69 -20.26 11.94
C ALA A 38 -4.38 -21.59 12.22
N THR A 39 -3.67 -22.54 12.82
CA THR A 39 -4.20 -23.85 13.21
C THR A 39 -4.14 -23.98 14.72
N THR A 40 -5.24 -24.40 15.38
CA THR A 40 -5.27 -24.59 16.85
C THR A 40 -4.16 -25.53 17.29
N SER A 41 -3.42 -25.13 18.30
CA SER A 41 -2.32 -25.89 18.90
C SER A 41 -2.58 -26.08 20.39
N GLU A 42 -2.29 -27.29 20.90
CA GLU A 42 -2.39 -27.62 22.35
C GLU A 42 -1.09 -27.30 23.08
N SER A 43 0.02 -27.15 22.35
CA SER A 43 1.37 -26.92 22.92
C SER A 43 1.76 -25.45 23.05
N GLY A 44 0.83 -24.53 22.80
CA GLY A 44 1.08 -23.09 22.73
C GLY A 44 1.21 -22.60 21.29
N SER A 45 1.44 -21.30 21.10
CA SER A 45 1.60 -20.72 19.77
C SER A 45 3.01 -20.92 19.23
N SER A 46 3.11 -21.19 17.92
CA SER A 46 4.38 -21.33 17.19
C SER A 46 4.34 -20.57 15.86
N GLY A 47 5.51 -20.16 15.34
CA GLY A 47 5.65 -19.42 14.09
C GLY A 47 6.82 -18.44 14.11
N ASP A 48 6.85 -17.53 13.15
CA ASP A 48 7.83 -16.44 13.11
C ASP A 48 7.68 -15.52 14.34
N PRO A 49 8.77 -15.08 14.99
CA PRO A 49 8.71 -14.25 16.19
C PRO A 49 7.91 -12.95 16.02
N THR A 50 7.99 -12.30 14.86
CA THR A 50 7.25 -11.07 14.59
C THR A 50 5.75 -11.37 14.44
N VAL A 51 5.41 -12.45 13.75
CA VAL A 51 4.02 -12.90 13.56
C VAL A 51 3.40 -13.28 14.91
N LEU A 52 4.16 -13.98 15.78
CA LEU A 52 3.74 -14.33 17.14
C LEU A 52 3.45 -13.08 17.98
N SER A 53 4.33 -12.08 17.95
CA SER A 53 4.15 -10.82 18.68
C SER A 53 2.91 -10.06 18.22
N LEU A 54 2.67 -10.00 16.90
CA LEU A 54 1.47 -9.40 16.33
C LEU A 54 0.20 -10.18 16.67
N TRP A 55 0.28 -11.52 16.66
CA TRP A 55 -0.82 -12.41 17.03
C TRP A 55 -1.23 -12.23 18.50
N GLU A 56 -0.26 -12.15 19.40
CA GLU A 56 -0.50 -11.87 20.81
C GLU A 56 -1.10 -10.48 21.02
N ALA A 57 -0.57 -9.44 20.35
CA ALA A 57 -1.09 -8.08 20.41
C ALA A 57 -2.54 -7.97 19.92
N ALA A 58 -2.95 -8.85 18.98
CA ALA A 58 -4.32 -8.96 18.50
C ALA A 58 -5.23 -9.81 19.42
N GLY A 59 -4.72 -10.35 20.53
CA GLY A 59 -5.46 -11.25 21.41
C GLY A 59 -5.70 -12.64 20.80
N GLY A 60 -4.78 -13.12 19.99
CA GLY A 60 -4.87 -14.40 19.32
C GLY A 60 -4.85 -15.59 20.28
N TRP A 61 -5.53 -16.65 19.91
CA TRP A 61 -5.58 -17.93 20.64
C TRP A 61 -4.36 -18.79 20.36
N SER A 62 -4.15 -19.87 21.12
CA SER A 62 -3.02 -20.81 20.96
C SER A 62 -3.05 -21.50 19.59
N ALA A 63 -2.12 -21.17 18.68
CA ALA A 63 -2.10 -21.58 17.29
C ALA A 63 -0.70 -21.74 16.70
N ASP A 64 -0.57 -22.69 15.78
CA ASP A 64 0.55 -22.75 14.86
C ASP A 64 0.26 -21.78 13.70
N LEU A 65 1.15 -20.81 13.50
CA LEU A 65 1.01 -19.71 12.54
C LEU A 65 1.95 -19.94 11.36
N ASP A 66 1.40 -19.96 10.16
CA ASP A 66 2.15 -20.09 8.91
C ASP A 66 1.82 -18.93 7.98
N VAL A 67 2.83 -18.30 7.38
CA VAL A 67 2.69 -17.14 6.48
C VAL A 67 3.39 -17.42 5.17
N GLU A 68 2.61 -17.44 4.10
CA GLU A 68 3.09 -17.46 2.73
C GLU A 68 2.85 -16.10 2.08
N THR A 69 3.84 -15.54 1.39
CA THR A 69 3.67 -14.22 0.76
C THR A 69 4.36 -14.11 -0.59
N GLU A 70 3.63 -13.54 -1.55
CA GLU A 70 4.16 -13.06 -2.82
C GLU A 70 4.47 -11.55 -2.78
N ILE A 71 4.15 -10.86 -1.66
CA ILE A 71 4.37 -9.43 -1.50
C ILE A 71 5.82 -9.20 -1.07
N PRO A 72 6.66 -8.52 -1.88
CA PRO A 72 8.03 -8.25 -1.49
C PRO A 72 8.09 -7.35 -0.25
N ILE A 73 8.86 -7.77 0.75
CA ILE A 73 9.05 -7.01 1.99
C ILE A 73 9.86 -5.74 1.70
N GLY A 74 9.46 -4.60 2.27
CA GLY A 74 10.15 -3.32 2.11
C GLY A 74 10.04 -2.71 0.71
N ALA A 75 9.10 -3.20 -0.11
CA ALA A 75 8.90 -2.74 -1.49
C ALA A 75 7.87 -1.60 -1.65
N GLY A 76 7.32 -1.07 -0.57
CA GLY A 76 6.27 -0.04 -0.65
C GLY A 76 4.90 -0.59 -1.09
N LEU A 77 4.70 -1.90 -0.99
CA LEU A 77 3.46 -2.61 -1.37
C LEU A 77 2.59 -2.97 -0.16
N SER A 78 2.86 -2.34 1.00
CA SER A 78 2.08 -2.50 2.25
C SER A 78 2.10 -3.93 2.83
N SER A 79 3.25 -4.62 2.75
CA SER A 79 3.38 -5.99 3.28
C SER A 79 3.14 -6.08 4.79
N SER A 80 3.55 -5.09 5.58
CA SER A 80 3.28 -5.03 7.02
C SER A 80 1.79 -4.86 7.33
N ALA A 81 1.12 -3.93 6.65
CA ALA A 81 -0.32 -3.74 6.79
C ALA A 81 -1.11 -4.98 6.36
N ALA A 82 -0.70 -5.65 5.26
CA ALA A 82 -1.30 -6.90 4.83
C ALA A 82 -1.19 -8.00 5.89
N LEU A 83 -0.01 -8.14 6.52
CA LEU A 83 0.19 -9.08 7.63
C LEU A 83 -0.69 -8.73 8.83
N CYS A 84 -0.73 -7.47 9.25
CA CYS A 84 -1.55 -7.03 10.38
C CYS A 84 -3.06 -7.26 10.12
N VAL A 85 -3.54 -6.96 8.90
CA VAL A 85 -4.92 -7.23 8.48
C VAL A 85 -5.21 -8.74 8.53
N ALA A 86 -4.31 -9.58 8.00
CA ALA A 86 -4.47 -11.03 8.03
C ALA A 86 -4.57 -11.57 9.47
N ILE A 87 -3.71 -11.06 10.36
CA ILE A 87 -3.70 -11.43 11.79
C ILE A 87 -5.01 -11.06 12.46
N VAL A 88 -5.49 -9.82 12.30
CA VAL A 88 -6.76 -9.38 12.89
C VAL A 88 -7.94 -10.20 12.36
N MET A 89 -7.98 -10.47 11.05
CA MET A 89 -9.03 -11.29 10.44
C MET A 89 -9.04 -12.73 10.97
N CYS A 90 -7.88 -13.32 11.24
CA CYS A 90 -7.79 -14.69 11.75
C CYS A 90 -8.02 -14.78 13.25
N SER A 91 -7.49 -13.84 14.04
CA SER A 91 -7.53 -13.89 15.51
C SER A 91 -8.86 -13.40 16.11
N GLN A 92 -9.53 -12.50 15.42
CA GLN A 92 -10.75 -11.84 15.91
C GLN A 92 -11.95 -12.16 15.00
N SER A 93 -13.14 -12.10 15.55
CA SER A 93 -14.39 -12.31 14.80
C SER A 93 -14.94 -10.99 14.23
N LEU A 94 -14.07 -10.08 13.82
CA LEU A 94 -14.47 -8.81 13.21
C LEU A 94 -14.89 -9.03 11.76
N THR A 95 -15.99 -8.38 11.38
CA THR A 95 -16.53 -8.38 10.00
C THR A 95 -16.60 -6.98 9.40
N ASP A 96 -16.52 -5.95 10.23
CA ASP A 96 -16.51 -4.55 9.81
C ASP A 96 -15.12 -4.18 9.28
N PRO A 97 -14.98 -3.81 7.99
CA PRO A 97 -13.69 -3.51 7.39
C PRO A 97 -12.97 -2.34 8.10
N MET A 98 -13.70 -1.32 8.57
CA MET A 98 -13.08 -0.19 9.26
C MET A 98 -12.52 -0.60 10.62
N LYS A 99 -13.23 -1.45 11.36
CA LYS A 99 -12.73 -1.99 12.64
C LYS A 99 -11.52 -2.88 12.43
N ILE A 100 -11.51 -3.70 11.37
CA ILE A 100 -10.34 -4.50 11.00
C ILE A 100 -9.15 -3.58 10.70
N SER A 101 -9.35 -2.53 9.91
CA SER A 101 -8.30 -1.57 9.54
C SER A 101 -7.70 -0.87 10.76
N THR A 102 -8.56 -0.35 11.64
CA THR A 102 -8.13 0.36 12.85
C THR A 102 -7.37 -0.56 13.81
N GLU A 103 -7.84 -1.78 13.98
CA GLU A 103 -7.17 -2.76 14.84
C GLU A 103 -5.84 -3.24 14.23
N ALA A 104 -5.78 -3.43 12.91
CA ALA A 104 -4.56 -3.77 12.20
C ALA A 104 -3.50 -2.66 12.36
N GLN A 105 -3.88 -1.39 12.22
CA GLN A 105 -2.99 -0.27 12.49
C GLN A 105 -2.52 -0.23 13.95
N ARG A 106 -3.42 -0.48 14.90
CA ARG A 106 -3.08 -0.50 16.34
C ARG A 106 -1.96 -1.51 16.64
N ILE A 107 -2.10 -2.75 16.16
CA ILE A 107 -1.07 -3.78 16.39
C ILE A 107 0.22 -3.50 15.61
N GLU A 108 0.12 -2.90 14.42
CA GLU A 108 1.28 -2.46 13.64
C GLU A 108 2.10 -1.40 14.40
N HIS A 109 1.45 -0.37 14.94
CA HIS A 109 2.09 0.65 15.76
C HIS A 109 2.71 0.06 17.03
N GLN A 110 1.97 -0.83 17.71
CA GLN A 110 2.40 -1.41 18.98
C GLN A 110 3.63 -2.31 18.83
N VAL A 111 3.65 -3.17 17.80
CA VAL A 111 4.66 -4.23 17.65
C VAL A 111 5.78 -3.81 16.71
N LEU A 112 5.44 -3.26 15.54
CA LEU A 112 6.42 -2.89 14.52
C LEU A 112 6.95 -1.45 14.71
N ARG A 113 6.39 -0.70 15.65
CA ARG A 113 6.73 0.71 15.94
C ARG A 113 6.68 1.59 14.68
N SER A 114 5.78 1.25 13.78
CA SER A 114 5.52 2.02 12.56
C SER A 114 4.59 3.19 12.89
N ASN A 115 4.96 4.40 12.50
CA ASN A 115 4.09 5.58 12.60
C ASN A 115 3.28 5.79 11.30
N CYS A 116 2.79 4.71 10.70
CA CYS A 116 2.00 4.78 9.48
C CYS A 116 0.62 5.42 9.73
N GLY A 117 0.09 6.08 8.70
CA GLY A 117 -1.33 6.45 8.66
C GLY A 117 -2.24 5.22 8.46
N LEU A 118 -3.50 5.45 8.11
CA LEU A 118 -4.51 4.39 8.00
C LEU A 118 -4.77 3.97 6.54
N MET A 119 -4.10 4.60 5.58
CA MET A 119 -4.31 4.41 4.16
C MET A 119 -4.20 2.94 3.73
N ASP A 120 -3.13 2.27 4.12
CA ASP A 120 -2.83 0.91 3.69
C ASP A 120 -3.87 -0.08 4.18
N GLN A 121 -4.22 -0.02 5.46
CA GLN A 121 -5.17 -0.93 6.10
C GLN A 121 -6.58 -0.73 5.55
N ILE A 122 -7.03 0.53 5.38
CA ILE A 122 -8.36 0.81 4.80
C ILE A 122 -8.39 0.36 3.34
N SER A 123 -7.37 0.67 2.53
CA SER A 123 -7.31 0.22 1.15
C SER A 123 -7.50 -1.30 1.05
N ILE A 124 -6.70 -2.07 1.80
CA ILE A 124 -6.68 -3.53 1.76
C ILE A 124 -8.03 -4.16 2.14
N THR A 125 -8.74 -3.57 3.10
CA THR A 125 -9.99 -4.12 3.62
C THR A 125 -11.24 -3.73 2.83
N HIS A 126 -11.17 -2.63 2.04
CA HIS A 126 -12.32 -2.06 1.34
C HIS A 126 -12.27 -2.22 -0.18
N TYR A 127 -11.31 -2.95 -0.74
CA TYR A 127 -11.27 -3.15 -2.18
C TYR A 127 -12.52 -3.82 -2.74
N THR A 128 -12.90 -3.38 -3.93
CA THR A 128 -13.91 -4.03 -4.77
C THR A 128 -13.19 -4.68 -5.96
N GLU A 129 -13.56 -5.90 -6.29
CA GLU A 129 -12.94 -6.65 -7.38
C GLU A 129 -13.00 -5.89 -8.71
N GLY A 130 -11.86 -5.76 -9.37
CA GLY A 130 -11.73 -5.08 -10.66
C GLY A 130 -11.78 -3.55 -10.60
N LEU A 131 -11.93 -2.94 -9.41
CA LEU A 131 -12.05 -1.49 -9.25
C LEU A 131 -10.88 -0.92 -8.43
N ALA A 132 -10.62 0.36 -8.62
CA ALA A 132 -9.83 1.16 -7.69
C ALA A 132 -10.71 1.69 -6.55
N THR A 133 -10.06 2.17 -5.51
CA THR A 133 -10.71 2.73 -4.31
C THR A 133 -10.21 4.15 -4.10
N LEU A 134 -11.13 5.11 -4.08
CA LEU A 134 -10.89 6.47 -3.65
C LEU A 134 -11.15 6.58 -2.16
N LEU A 135 -10.16 7.05 -1.41
CA LEU A 135 -10.24 7.32 0.01
C LEU A 135 -10.23 8.83 0.24
N ASP A 136 -11.18 9.32 1.04
CA ASP A 136 -11.22 10.69 1.53
C ASP A 136 -11.05 10.68 3.06
N PHE A 137 -9.85 11.02 3.53
CA PHE A 137 -9.53 10.99 4.96
C PHE A 137 -10.19 12.12 5.74
N SER A 138 -10.60 13.21 5.08
CA SER A 138 -11.35 14.29 5.73
C SER A 138 -12.76 13.88 6.13
N LYS A 139 -13.36 12.95 5.38
CA LYS A 139 -14.72 12.43 5.60
C LYS A 139 -14.71 10.98 6.10
N MET A 140 -13.54 10.34 6.10
CA MET A 140 -13.39 8.89 6.31
C MET A 140 -14.31 8.09 5.38
N SER A 141 -14.47 8.53 4.11
CA SER A 141 -15.28 7.86 3.11
C SER A 141 -14.42 7.02 2.15
N VAL A 142 -15.02 5.94 1.69
CA VAL A 142 -14.43 4.96 0.78
C VAL A 142 -15.38 4.80 -0.41
N GLU A 143 -14.89 5.09 -1.61
CA GLU A 143 -15.67 5.04 -2.84
C GLU A 143 -14.99 4.14 -3.88
N ALA A 144 -15.75 3.26 -4.53
CA ALA A 144 -15.24 2.46 -5.63
C ALA A 144 -15.11 3.33 -6.90
N PHE A 145 -13.98 3.22 -7.59
CA PHE A 145 -13.69 3.98 -8.81
C PHE A 145 -13.36 3.02 -9.96
N ARG A 146 -14.07 3.17 -11.07
CA ARG A 146 -13.77 2.43 -12.29
C ARG A 146 -12.64 3.14 -13.05
N MET A 147 -11.48 2.51 -13.09
CA MET A 147 -10.35 3.02 -13.88
C MET A 147 -10.66 2.99 -15.37
N PRO A 148 -10.23 4.01 -16.14
CA PRO A 148 -10.25 3.96 -17.60
C PRO A 148 -9.47 2.74 -18.15
N ASP A 149 -9.93 2.16 -19.25
CA ASP A 149 -9.33 0.94 -19.84
C ASP A 149 -7.92 1.19 -20.43
N ASP A 150 -7.55 2.45 -20.64
CA ASP A 150 -6.22 2.86 -21.12
C ASP A 150 -5.21 3.06 -19.97
N TRP A 151 -5.61 2.96 -18.71
CA TRP A 151 -4.69 3.00 -17.58
C TRP A 151 -3.98 1.65 -17.40
N ARG A 152 -2.76 1.55 -17.89
CA ARG A 152 -1.95 0.33 -17.83
C ARG A 152 -0.74 0.55 -16.94
N PHE A 153 -0.71 -0.11 -15.80
CA PHE A 153 0.34 0.07 -14.81
C PHE A 153 1.32 -1.10 -14.78
N LYS A 154 2.59 -0.77 -14.53
CA LYS A 154 3.67 -1.72 -14.23
C LYS A 154 4.44 -1.28 -13.00
N LEU A 155 5.08 -2.24 -12.33
CA LEU A 155 6.01 -1.97 -11.24
C LEU A 155 7.44 -2.14 -11.74
N VAL A 156 8.29 -1.19 -11.37
CA VAL A 156 9.74 -1.27 -11.56
C VAL A 156 10.40 -1.26 -10.19
N ASP A 157 11.20 -2.27 -9.92
CA ASP A 157 11.91 -2.40 -8.66
C ASP A 157 13.13 -1.46 -8.65
N THR A 158 13.24 -0.60 -7.64
CA THR A 158 14.42 0.26 -7.47
C THR A 158 15.66 -0.52 -7.07
N GLY A 159 15.53 -1.77 -6.62
CA GLY A 159 16.60 -2.55 -5.99
C GLY A 159 16.98 -2.08 -4.58
N ILE A 160 16.39 -0.98 -4.11
CA ILE A 160 16.66 -0.40 -2.79
C ILE A 160 15.58 -0.86 -1.82
N ARG A 161 16.01 -1.46 -0.71
CA ARG A 161 15.12 -1.87 0.40
C ARG A 161 15.52 -1.12 1.65
N ARG A 162 14.52 -0.51 2.28
CA ARG A 162 14.70 0.17 3.57
C ARG A 162 13.50 -0.12 4.46
N SER A 163 13.74 -0.27 5.76
CA SER A 163 12.68 -0.18 6.75
C SER A 163 12.28 1.30 6.90
N LEU A 164 11.00 1.60 7.01
CA LEU A 164 10.53 2.97 7.27
C LEU A 164 11.03 3.48 8.64
N SER A 165 11.28 2.57 9.59
CA SER A 165 11.91 2.89 10.88
C SER A 165 13.36 3.38 10.76
N ASP A 166 14.06 3.00 9.68
CA ASP A 166 15.46 3.35 9.44
C ASP A 166 15.61 4.61 8.58
N THR A 167 14.49 5.22 8.21
CA THR A 167 14.43 6.42 7.39
C THR A 167 13.90 7.61 8.18
N ASN A 168 13.97 8.80 7.59
CA ASN A 168 13.35 10.01 8.15
C ASN A 168 11.82 10.05 8.01
N TYR A 169 11.17 8.91 7.74
CA TYR A 169 9.72 8.85 7.58
C TYR A 169 8.98 9.26 8.86
N SER A 170 9.46 8.79 10.02
CA SER A 170 8.89 9.11 11.35
C SER A 170 9.35 10.45 11.90
N ASP A 171 10.55 10.89 11.51
CA ASP A 171 11.15 12.19 11.88
C ASP A 171 11.64 12.91 10.61
N PRO A 172 10.71 13.43 9.80
CA PRO A 172 11.03 13.97 8.49
C PRO A 172 11.88 15.23 8.56
N VAL A 173 12.83 15.32 7.64
CA VAL A 173 13.67 16.53 7.44
C VAL A 173 12.82 17.76 7.10
N THR A 174 11.60 17.54 6.58
CA THR A 174 10.69 18.60 6.13
C THR A 174 9.74 19.05 7.23
N THR A 175 9.34 20.30 7.18
CA THR A 175 8.40 20.88 8.13
C THR A 175 7.00 20.29 7.98
N ILE A 176 6.21 20.30 9.07
CA ILE A 176 4.78 19.95 9.04
C ILE A 176 4.01 20.79 8.01
N ALA A 177 4.38 22.08 7.86
CA ALA A 177 3.77 22.97 6.87
C ALA A 177 4.02 22.50 5.44
N ALA A 178 5.24 22.08 5.09
CA ALA A 178 5.56 21.55 3.77
C ALA A 178 4.81 20.24 3.47
N ARG A 179 4.71 19.33 4.45
CA ARG A 179 3.94 18.08 4.32
C ARG A 179 2.45 18.34 4.16
N ARG A 180 1.90 19.30 4.89
CA ARG A 180 0.48 19.71 4.73
C ARG A 180 0.22 20.34 3.37
N GLN A 181 1.15 21.16 2.87
CA GLN A 181 1.05 21.74 1.54
C GLN A 181 1.11 20.64 0.47
N HIS A 182 2.05 19.70 0.58
CA HIS A 182 2.12 18.54 -0.29
C HIS A 182 0.80 17.76 -0.29
N ALA A 183 0.25 17.42 0.88
CA ALA A 183 -0.99 16.65 0.98
C ALA A 183 -2.19 17.37 0.34
N LYS A 184 -2.24 18.70 0.41
CA LYS A 184 -3.26 19.51 -0.26
C LYS A 184 -3.10 19.43 -1.78
N GLU A 185 -1.89 19.69 -2.29
CA GLU A 185 -1.59 19.65 -3.73
C GLU A 185 -1.75 18.24 -4.31
N GLU A 186 -1.36 17.22 -3.54
CA GLU A 186 -1.52 15.82 -3.93
C GLU A 186 -3.00 15.44 -3.98
N SER A 187 -3.83 15.94 -3.06
CA SER A 187 -5.28 15.76 -3.12
C SER A 187 -5.91 16.44 -4.33
N ASP A 188 -5.37 17.58 -4.77
CA ASP A 188 -5.81 18.23 -6.01
C ASP A 188 -5.40 17.40 -7.24
N ARG A 189 -4.20 16.80 -7.25
CA ARG A 189 -3.76 15.82 -8.26
C ARG A 189 -4.65 14.57 -8.29
N VAL A 190 -5.04 14.04 -7.12
CA VAL A 190 -6.00 12.93 -7.05
C VAL A 190 -7.33 13.31 -7.71
N ARG A 191 -7.88 14.49 -7.42
CA ARG A 191 -9.13 14.96 -8.05
C ARG A 191 -9.00 15.10 -9.57
N ALA A 192 -7.88 15.65 -10.05
CA ALA A 192 -7.59 15.74 -11.47
C ALA A 192 -7.50 14.37 -12.14
N ALA A 193 -6.86 13.40 -11.49
CA ALA A 193 -6.73 12.04 -11.98
C ALA A 193 -8.09 11.35 -12.21
N LEU A 194 -9.12 11.63 -11.40
CA LEU A 194 -10.44 10.98 -11.53
C LEU A 194 -11.13 11.25 -12.86
N SER A 195 -10.74 12.27 -13.61
CA SER A 195 -11.31 12.63 -14.92
C SER A 195 -10.28 12.64 -16.05
N SER A 196 -9.05 12.16 -15.82
CA SER A 196 -7.96 12.19 -16.78
C SER A 196 -7.95 10.97 -17.70
N ASP A 197 -7.45 11.15 -18.92
CA ASP A 197 -6.99 10.05 -19.75
C ASP A 197 -5.60 9.56 -19.30
N SER A 198 -5.04 8.55 -19.96
CA SER A 198 -3.74 7.99 -19.58
C SER A 198 -2.58 8.98 -19.76
N ARG A 199 -2.62 9.90 -20.72
CA ARG A 199 -1.56 10.89 -20.95
C ARG A 199 -1.59 11.98 -19.87
N GLU A 200 -2.77 12.47 -19.56
CA GLU A 200 -2.97 13.43 -18.47
C GLU A 200 -2.57 12.83 -17.13
N LEU A 201 -3.00 11.57 -16.86
CA LEU A 201 -2.57 10.86 -15.65
C LEU A 201 -1.04 10.72 -15.60
N GLY A 202 -0.39 10.41 -16.72
CA GLY A 202 1.07 10.31 -16.79
C GLY A 202 1.76 11.59 -16.33
N ALA A 203 1.30 12.76 -16.82
CA ALA A 203 1.81 14.06 -16.37
C ALA A 203 1.59 14.27 -14.87
N ILE A 204 0.39 13.95 -14.37
CA ILE A 204 0.02 14.06 -12.95
C ILE A 204 0.95 13.16 -12.08
N LEU A 205 1.25 11.94 -12.50
CA LEU A 205 2.17 11.05 -11.79
C LEU A 205 3.59 11.62 -11.72
N ASN A 206 4.07 12.26 -12.80
CA ASN A 206 5.38 12.89 -12.84
C ASN A 206 5.45 14.08 -11.85
N GLU A 207 4.42 14.91 -11.81
CA GLU A 207 4.32 16.02 -10.83
C GLU A 207 4.27 15.50 -9.38
N SER A 208 3.53 14.41 -9.14
CA SER A 208 3.48 13.75 -7.85
C SER A 208 4.88 13.29 -7.40
N HIS A 209 5.66 12.64 -8.30
CA HIS A 209 7.03 12.26 -7.96
C HIS A 209 7.91 13.46 -7.64
N GLN A 210 7.81 14.53 -8.42
CA GLN A 210 8.57 15.77 -8.15
C GLN A 210 8.25 16.32 -6.76
N SER A 211 6.99 16.31 -6.35
CA SER A 211 6.57 16.74 -5.02
C SER A 211 7.08 15.80 -3.91
N ILE A 212 7.07 14.48 -4.13
CA ILE A 212 7.65 13.49 -3.21
C ILE A 212 9.15 13.73 -3.00
N SER A 213 9.88 13.99 -4.10
CA SER A 213 11.33 14.22 -4.06
C SER A 213 11.67 15.59 -3.44
N GLN A 214 11.06 16.67 -3.91
CA GLN A 214 11.48 18.03 -3.61
C GLN A 214 10.79 18.65 -2.40
N ASN A 215 9.47 18.39 -2.22
CA ASN A 215 8.69 19.07 -1.18
C ASN A 215 8.72 18.32 0.15
N ILE A 216 8.70 16.98 0.10
CA ILE A 216 8.71 16.14 1.31
C ILE A 216 10.00 15.34 1.50
N CYS A 217 10.94 15.44 0.56
CA CYS A 217 12.25 14.78 0.61
C CYS A 217 12.17 13.28 0.92
N ALA A 218 11.18 12.58 0.35
CA ALA A 218 10.97 11.15 0.56
C ALA A 218 11.55 10.29 -0.59
N SER A 219 12.44 10.84 -1.40
CA SER A 219 13.19 10.13 -2.45
C SER A 219 14.71 10.24 -2.22
N THR A 220 15.48 9.57 -3.06
CA THR A 220 16.95 9.68 -3.10
C THR A 220 17.42 10.03 -4.51
N PRO A 221 18.64 10.59 -4.68
CA PRO A 221 19.16 10.91 -6.01
C PRO A 221 19.20 9.72 -6.98
N GLU A 222 19.45 8.52 -6.46
CA GLU A 222 19.48 7.29 -7.27
C GLU A 222 18.08 6.94 -7.78
N ILE A 223 17.06 7.07 -6.91
CA ILE A 223 15.66 6.82 -7.28
C ILE A 223 15.18 7.88 -8.25
N ASP A 224 15.47 9.15 -8.00
CA ASP A 224 15.10 10.26 -8.89
C ASP A 224 15.71 10.09 -10.29
N THR A 225 16.94 9.58 -10.37
CA THR A 225 17.60 9.26 -11.64
C THR A 225 16.83 8.15 -12.36
N LEU A 226 16.52 7.05 -11.68
CA LEU A 226 15.77 5.93 -12.26
C LEU A 226 14.36 6.35 -12.72
N VAL A 227 13.65 7.15 -11.92
CA VAL A 227 12.32 7.67 -12.31
C VAL A 227 12.44 8.54 -13.57
N LYS A 228 13.44 9.40 -13.66
CA LYS A 228 13.67 10.26 -14.83
C LYS A 228 13.99 9.44 -16.08
N GLU A 229 14.78 8.37 -15.96
CA GLU A 229 15.06 7.43 -17.05
C GLU A 229 13.76 6.76 -17.52
N LEU A 230 12.93 6.29 -16.61
CA LEU A 230 11.62 5.70 -16.94
C LEU A 230 10.71 6.72 -17.64
N GLN A 231 10.60 7.94 -17.12
CA GLN A 231 9.79 9.02 -17.72
C GLN A 231 10.28 9.40 -19.14
N SER A 232 11.55 9.12 -19.47
CA SER A 232 12.14 9.36 -20.79
C SER A 232 12.07 8.13 -21.71
N THR A 233 11.61 7.00 -21.21
CA THR A 233 11.52 5.74 -21.97
C THR A 233 10.31 5.78 -22.91
N SER A 234 10.50 5.40 -24.17
CA SER A 234 9.40 5.34 -25.14
C SER A 234 8.29 4.40 -24.67
N GLY A 235 7.04 4.85 -24.77
CA GLY A 235 5.87 4.10 -24.32
C GLY A 235 5.57 4.22 -22.82
N VAL A 236 6.38 4.94 -22.04
CA VAL A 236 6.07 5.31 -20.66
C VAL A 236 5.42 6.69 -20.65
N LEU A 237 4.20 6.78 -20.14
CA LEU A 237 3.43 8.03 -20.05
C LEU A 237 3.77 8.82 -18.79
N GLY A 238 4.12 8.12 -17.71
CA GLY A 238 4.53 8.71 -16.45
C GLY A 238 5.03 7.67 -15.46
N ALA A 239 5.83 8.11 -14.50
CA ALA A 239 6.38 7.24 -13.46
C ALA A 239 6.62 8.00 -12.15
N ARG A 240 6.38 7.32 -11.02
CA ARG A 240 6.61 7.87 -9.68
C ARG A 240 7.02 6.80 -8.67
N LEU A 241 7.77 7.21 -7.66
CA LEU A 241 8.03 6.38 -6.49
C LEU A 241 6.72 6.15 -5.73
N MET A 242 6.50 4.92 -5.23
CA MET A 242 5.30 4.52 -4.52
C MET A 242 5.60 4.14 -3.06
N GLY A 243 4.61 4.36 -2.17
CA GLY A 243 4.71 4.04 -0.74
C GLY A 243 5.41 5.12 0.09
N GLY A 244 5.97 4.73 1.22
CA GLY A 244 6.61 5.65 2.18
C GLY A 244 7.88 6.34 1.69
N GLY A 245 8.38 5.95 0.53
CA GLY A 245 9.60 6.55 -0.05
C GLY A 245 10.90 5.82 0.32
N PHE A 246 12.02 6.42 -0.06
CA PHE A 246 13.40 5.99 0.21
C PHE A 246 13.80 4.62 -0.38
N GLY A 247 12.98 4.01 -1.22
CA GLY A 247 13.18 2.70 -1.83
C GLY A 247 11.87 2.04 -2.25
N GLY A 248 11.95 0.78 -2.64
CA GLY A 248 10.79 -0.02 -3.02
C GLY A 248 10.48 0.02 -4.52
N MET A 249 9.22 0.21 -4.87
CA MET A 249 8.74 0.15 -6.25
C MET A 249 8.44 1.53 -6.83
N ILE A 250 8.72 1.68 -8.11
CA ILE A 250 8.23 2.76 -8.96
C ILE A 250 6.99 2.24 -9.69
N LEU A 251 5.90 2.99 -9.63
CA LEU A 251 4.72 2.78 -10.45
C LEU A 251 4.92 3.50 -11.77
N ALA A 252 4.86 2.77 -12.87
CA ALA A 252 4.92 3.31 -14.23
C ALA A 252 3.58 3.11 -14.94
N LEU A 253 3.07 4.16 -15.57
CA LEU A 253 1.94 4.12 -16.48
C LEU A 253 2.46 3.99 -17.91
N VAL A 254 1.98 3.00 -18.66
CA VAL A 254 2.51 2.66 -19.99
C VAL A 254 1.42 2.69 -21.08
N GLU A 255 1.79 3.02 -22.30
CA GLU A 255 0.89 2.99 -23.46
C GLU A 255 0.51 1.56 -23.85
N ALA A 256 1.47 0.62 -23.76
CA ALA A 256 1.31 -0.77 -24.13
C ALA A 256 2.08 -1.70 -23.20
N GLU A 257 1.71 -3.00 -23.20
CA GLU A 257 2.33 -3.98 -22.30
C GLU A 257 3.81 -4.22 -22.57
N ASP A 258 4.28 -4.04 -23.79
CA ASP A 258 5.68 -4.24 -24.19
C ASP A 258 6.58 -3.02 -23.95
N ALA A 259 6.03 -1.88 -23.50
CA ALA A 259 6.81 -0.67 -23.22
C ALA A 259 7.86 -0.85 -22.11
N LEU A 260 7.60 -1.72 -21.14
CA LEU A 260 8.52 -2.09 -20.07
C LEU A 260 8.48 -3.60 -19.78
N PRO A 261 9.53 -4.19 -19.22
CA PRO A 261 9.51 -5.57 -18.73
C PRO A 261 8.43 -5.80 -17.66
N GLY A 262 8.07 -7.07 -17.44
CA GLY A 262 7.11 -7.48 -16.43
C GLY A 262 5.64 -7.46 -16.89
N LYS A 263 4.74 -7.95 -16.04
CA LYS A 263 3.31 -8.04 -16.33
C LYS A 263 2.59 -6.74 -15.98
N LEU A 264 1.48 -6.49 -16.66
CA LEU A 264 0.55 -5.43 -16.26
C LEU A 264 -0.06 -5.76 -14.89
N LEU A 265 -0.27 -4.72 -14.11
CA LEU A 265 -1.02 -4.82 -12.86
C LEU A 265 -2.51 -4.89 -13.20
N ILE A 266 -3.19 -5.86 -12.62
CA ILE A 266 -4.64 -6.01 -12.74
C ILE A 266 -5.23 -5.91 -11.33
N PRO A 267 -6.26 -5.06 -11.12
CA PRO A 267 -6.95 -5.00 -9.84
C PRO A 267 -7.50 -6.36 -9.45
N SER A 268 -7.21 -6.80 -8.24
CA SER A 268 -7.76 -8.03 -7.67
C SER A 268 -8.91 -7.73 -6.71
N GLY A 269 -9.36 -8.72 -5.95
CA GLY A 269 -10.41 -8.56 -4.94
C GLY A 269 -9.87 -8.18 -3.56
N PRO A 270 -10.77 -7.96 -2.59
CA PRO A 270 -10.44 -7.56 -1.21
C PRO A 270 -9.72 -8.68 -0.43
N ALA A 271 -9.34 -8.36 0.80
CA ALA A 271 -8.99 -9.36 1.79
C ALA A 271 -10.20 -10.27 2.08
N PHE A 272 -9.96 -11.56 2.22
CA PHE A 272 -11.01 -12.53 2.57
C PHE A 272 -10.49 -13.62 3.50
N ILE A 273 -11.42 -14.23 4.23
CA ILE A 273 -11.14 -15.28 5.21
C ILE A 273 -11.78 -16.61 4.78
N GLN A 274 -11.06 -17.70 4.97
CA GLN A 274 -11.55 -19.07 4.81
C GLN A 274 -11.48 -19.76 6.17
N LYS A 275 -12.61 -20.26 6.64
CA LYS A 275 -12.69 -21.10 7.85
C LYS A 275 -12.91 -22.55 7.43
N LYS A 276 -12.00 -23.44 7.88
CA LYS A 276 -12.25 -24.90 7.87
C LYS A 276 -12.49 -25.34 9.30
N LEU A 277 -13.68 -25.79 9.57
CA LEU A 277 -14.09 -26.36 10.85
C LEU A 277 -13.34 -27.67 11.13
#